data_176705a08a8c70610476262fdbceaec0
#
_entry.id   176705a08a8c70610476262fdbceaec0
#
_cell.length_a   1.000
_cell.length_b   1.000
_cell.length_c   1.000
_cell.angle_alpha   90.00
_cell.angle_beta   90.00
_cell.angle_gamma   90.00
#
_symmetry.space_group_name_H-M   'P 1'
#
loop_
_entity.id
_entity.type
_entity.pdbx_description
1 polymer ?
#
loop_
_entity_poly.entity_id
_entity_poly.type
_entity_poly.pdbx_seq_one_letter_code
_entity_poly.pdbx_strand_id
1 'polypeptide(L)'
;MGDDAVNSTAVQFNRDAILKELNDKGYCVIPDVLTSDECDVYIGKYRDWLATFGEDEAPFQRHSIIQSYRVGHLEPTWEVRLKAKSVFQTIWQTDKLLSSVDGIAIAEPPEKKSQEFHTPNTNWFHLDQSAMRVGFHGYQGAVYLEEASENDYCFRVLVGSPKLYESFYDRDEIEAEAKKSNELGHYMLSNNDVAWYHQHGCYPRKVPVPKGGMVVWDARLVHDNCRPEEGRPNKDRWRFVVFVCMTPARWARKKDLQLKREAYEKLMMTSHWPSQGIALKKKRLAHLEEEHRIEKLPGVARSHEAKLLAGVEEYDFEDGRPNGPDWEPQWSEL
;
A
#
# COMPACT_ATOMS: atom_id res chain seq x y z
N MET A 1 9.28 -29.97 -34.16
CA MET A 1 9.80 -29.60 -32.86
C MET A 1 8.78 -28.60 -32.32
N GLY A 2 7.99 -29.07 -31.37
CA GLY A 2 6.82 -28.33 -30.92
C GLY A 2 7.23 -27.18 -29.99
N ASP A 3 6.68 -26.00 -30.26
CA ASP A 3 6.63 -24.88 -29.32
C ASP A 3 5.63 -25.25 -28.21
N ASP A 4 6.15 -25.67 -27.07
CA ASP A 4 5.38 -25.70 -25.82
C ASP A 4 5.11 -24.26 -25.38
N ALA A 5 4.02 -23.69 -25.89
CA ALA A 5 3.45 -22.48 -25.34
C ALA A 5 2.97 -22.80 -23.92
N VAL A 6 3.75 -22.40 -22.94
CA VAL A 6 3.34 -22.37 -21.52
C VAL A 6 2.12 -21.45 -21.44
N ASN A 7 0.96 -22.05 -21.42
CA ASN A 7 -0.33 -21.39 -21.26
C ASN A 7 -0.42 -20.92 -19.79
N SER A 8 0.19 -19.78 -19.47
CA SER A 8 -0.04 -19.09 -18.21
C SER A 8 -1.51 -18.65 -18.21
N THR A 9 -2.37 -19.43 -17.61
CA THR A 9 -3.73 -18.99 -17.29
C THR A 9 -3.63 -17.83 -16.31
N ALA A 10 -3.70 -16.61 -16.85
CA ALA A 10 -3.76 -15.41 -16.03
C ALA A 10 -4.96 -15.54 -15.07
N VAL A 11 -4.73 -15.39 -13.78
CA VAL A 11 -5.79 -15.41 -12.78
C VAL A 11 -6.78 -14.30 -13.15
N GLN A 12 -8.00 -14.68 -13.49
CA GLN A 12 -9.03 -13.72 -13.86
C GLN A 12 -9.81 -13.32 -12.61
N PHE A 13 -9.56 -12.11 -12.12
CA PHE A 13 -10.30 -11.55 -10.99
C PHE A 13 -11.69 -11.06 -11.41
N ASN A 14 -12.69 -11.31 -10.58
CA ASN A 14 -14.05 -10.81 -10.81
C ASN A 14 -14.16 -9.32 -10.44
N ARG A 15 -14.06 -8.44 -11.43
CA ARG A 15 -14.11 -6.98 -11.26
C ARG A 15 -15.36 -6.51 -10.54
N ASP A 16 -16.54 -6.99 -10.94
CA ASP A 16 -17.81 -6.49 -10.40
C ASP A 16 -17.96 -6.86 -8.91
N ALA A 17 -17.51 -8.06 -8.54
CA ALA A 17 -17.46 -8.46 -7.14
C ALA A 17 -16.50 -7.59 -6.33
N ILE A 18 -15.30 -7.29 -6.85
CA ILE A 18 -14.31 -6.42 -6.21
C ILE A 18 -14.89 -5.01 -6.02
N LEU A 19 -15.44 -4.41 -7.07
CA LEU A 19 -16.00 -3.06 -7.00
C LEU A 19 -17.22 -2.98 -6.08
N LYS A 20 -18.03 -4.03 -6.04
CA LYS A 20 -19.16 -4.11 -5.10
C LYS A 20 -18.66 -4.07 -3.65
N GLU A 21 -17.68 -4.87 -3.29
CA GLU A 21 -17.09 -4.88 -1.94
C GLU A 21 -16.47 -3.52 -1.58
N LEU A 22 -15.70 -2.94 -2.51
CA LEU A 22 -15.10 -1.62 -2.33
C LEU A 22 -16.14 -0.52 -2.11
N ASN A 23 -17.24 -0.54 -2.89
CA ASN A 23 -18.32 0.43 -2.72
C ASN A 23 -19.11 0.23 -1.42
N ASP A 24 -19.39 -1.02 -1.05
CA ASP A 24 -20.22 -1.32 0.12
C ASP A 24 -19.49 -1.13 1.44
N LYS A 25 -18.23 -1.58 1.50
CA LYS A 25 -17.43 -1.65 2.74
C LYS A 25 -16.25 -0.67 2.78
N GLY A 26 -15.78 -0.22 1.61
CA GLY A 26 -14.55 0.57 1.46
C GLY A 26 -13.31 -0.29 1.23
N TYR A 27 -13.40 -1.62 1.28
CA TYR A 27 -12.28 -2.54 1.05
C TYR A 27 -12.76 -3.86 0.45
N CYS A 28 -11.81 -4.59 -0.17
CA CYS A 28 -12.01 -5.94 -0.69
C CYS A 28 -10.77 -6.79 -0.41
N VAL A 29 -10.96 -8.05 0.01
CA VAL A 29 -9.88 -9.03 0.13
C VAL A 29 -9.90 -9.94 -1.10
N ILE A 30 -8.78 -10.00 -1.79
CA ILE A 30 -8.59 -10.78 -3.02
C ILE A 30 -7.61 -11.90 -2.69
N PRO A 31 -8.04 -13.17 -2.67
CA PRO A 31 -7.15 -14.29 -2.43
C PRO A 31 -6.28 -14.59 -3.65
N ASP A 32 -5.25 -15.39 -3.46
CA ASP A 32 -4.47 -16.04 -4.52
C ASP A 32 -3.85 -15.08 -5.56
N VAL A 33 -3.42 -13.89 -5.11
CA VAL A 33 -2.64 -12.95 -5.95
C VAL A 33 -1.22 -13.49 -6.15
N LEU A 34 -0.70 -14.18 -5.14
CA LEU A 34 0.55 -14.94 -5.16
C LEU A 34 0.27 -16.37 -4.71
N THR A 35 1.07 -17.31 -5.21
CA THR A 35 1.09 -18.67 -4.67
C THR A 35 1.81 -18.71 -3.33
N SER A 36 1.57 -19.76 -2.53
CA SER A 36 2.27 -19.95 -1.26
C SER A 36 3.78 -20.06 -1.46
N ASP A 37 4.23 -20.77 -2.50
CA ASP A 37 5.65 -20.94 -2.82
C ASP A 37 6.32 -19.61 -3.19
N GLU A 38 5.65 -18.76 -3.98
CA GLU A 38 6.14 -17.41 -4.28
C GLU A 38 6.29 -16.58 -3.00
N CYS A 39 5.32 -16.64 -2.10
CA CYS A 39 5.39 -15.96 -0.81
C CYS A 39 6.61 -16.43 0.01
N ASP A 40 6.85 -17.74 0.08
CA ASP A 40 8.00 -18.28 0.83
C ASP A 40 9.33 -17.84 0.24
N VAL A 41 9.45 -17.80 -1.09
CA VAL A 41 10.62 -17.25 -1.78
C VAL A 41 10.84 -15.78 -1.42
N TYR A 42 9.78 -14.96 -1.46
CA TYR A 42 9.91 -13.53 -1.15
C TYR A 42 10.19 -13.28 0.33
N ILE A 43 9.59 -14.03 1.24
CA ILE A 43 9.92 -14.00 2.67
C ILE A 43 11.39 -14.36 2.89
N GLY A 44 11.90 -15.38 2.21
CA GLY A 44 13.32 -15.74 2.25
C GLY A 44 14.23 -14.55 1.89
N LYS A 45 13.98 -13.90 0.76
CA LYS A 45 14.74 -12.70 0.33
C LYS A 45 14.63 -11.53 1.35
N TYR A 46 13.48 -11.32 2.00
CA TYR A 46 13.37 -10.33 3.07
C TYR A 46 14.13 -10.73 4.33
N ARG A 47 14.17 -12.02 4.68
CA ARG A 47 14.96 -12.51 5.80
C ARG A 47 16.44 -12.36 5.57
N ASP A 48 16.92 -12.59 4.34
CA ASP A 48 18.32 -12.34 3.95
C ASP A 48 18.68 -10.86 4.12
N TRP A 49 17.79 -9.95 3.72
CA TRP A 49 17.96 -8.52 3.97
C TRP A 49 17.96 -8.17 5.46
N LEU A 50 17.02 -8.72 6.26
CA LEU A 50 16.99 -8.52 7.71
C LEU A 50 18.25 -9.00 8.39
N ALA A 51 18.85 -10.10 7.92
CA ALA A 51 20.09 -10.64 8.48
C ALA A 51 21.29 -9.70 8.32
N THR A 52 21.19 -8.68 7.45
CA THR A 52 22.26 -7.65 7.34
C THR A 52 22.33 -6.73 8.55
N PHE A 53 21.30 -6.67 9.40
CA PHE A 53 21.25 -5.82 10.60
C PHE A 53 21.98 -6.39 11.83
N GLY A 54 22.41 -7.65 11.80
CA GLY A 54 23.02 -8.30 12.97
C GLY A 54 22.00 -8.85 13.96
N GLU A 55 22.48 -9.44 15.05
CA GLU A 55 21.63 -10.18 16.02
C GLU A 55 20.79 -9.27 16.92
N ASP A 56 21.30 -8.07 17.25
CA ASP A 56 20.69 -7.15 18.22
C ASP A 56 20.10 -5.89 17.56
N GLU A 57 20.13 -5.81 16.23
CA GLU A 57 19.65 -4.65 15.48
C GLU A 57 18.45 -5.04 14.61
N ALA A 58 17.55 -4.07 14.43
CA ALA A 58 16.38 -4.20 13.57
C ALA A 58 16.17 -2.92 12.74
N PRO A 59 15.57 -3.02 11.57
CA PRO A 59 15.26 -1.83 10.77
C PRO A 59 14.34 -0.90 11.54
N PHE A 60 14.59 0.41 11.43
CA PHE A 60 13.68 1.41 11.98
C PHE A 60 12.29 1.26 11.36
N GLN A 61 11.28 1.16 12.20
CA GLN A 61 9.89 1.00 11.81
C GLN A 61 8.94 1.82 12.71
N ARG A 62 7.82 2.19 12.15
CA ARG A 62 6.71 2.78 12.90
C ARG A 62 5.44 1.98 12.58
N HIS A 63 4.75 1.48 13.60
CA HIS A 63 3.58 0.59 13.44
C HIS A 63 3.86 -0.60 12.52
N SER A 64 5.05 -1.20 12.62
CA SER A 64 5.58 -2.24 11.74
C SER A 64 5.83 -1.83 10.28
N ILE A 65 5.67 -0.56 9.93
CA ILE A 65 5.90 -0.04 8.57
C ILE A 65 7.34 0.48 8.47
N ILE A 66 8.05 0.00 7.45
CA ILE A 66 9.41 0.40 7.10
C ILE A 66 9.32 1.24 5.83
N GLN A 67 9.74 2.51 5.94
CA GLN A 67 9.76 3.47 4.83
C GLN A 67 11.15 4.11 4.66
N SER A 68 12.18 3.35 5.00
CA SER A 68 13.60 3.68 4.97
C SER A 68 14.37 2.63 4.18
N TYR A 69 15.70 2.70 4.14
CA TYR A 69 16.61 1.71 3.54
C TYR A 69 16.32 1.38 2.06
N ARG A 70 15.56 2.23 1.37
CA ARG A 70 15.15 2.00 -0.03
C ARG A 70 14.35 0.70 -0.24
N VAL A 71 13.61 0.26 0.78
CA VAL A 71 12.88 -1.02 0.77
C VAL A 71 11.86 -1.14 -0.37
N GLY A 72 11.33 -0.02 -0.86
CA GLY A 72 10.48 0.03 -2.05
C GLY A 72 11.18 -0.43 -3.34
N HIS A 73 12.51 -0.50 -3.33
CA HIS A 73 13.34 -0.94 -4.46
C HIS A 73 13.99 -2.31 -4.24
N LEU A 74 13.75 -2.99 -3.11
CA LEU A 74 14.21 -4.37 -2.93
C LEU A 74 13.65 -5.29 -4.03
N GLU A 75 14.40 -6.33 -4.36
CA GLU A 75 14.01 -7.28 -5.40
C GLU A 75 12.62 -7.90 -5.13
N PRO A 76 12.33 -8.47 -3.94
CA PRO A 76 11.02 -9.04 -3.66
C PRO A 76 9.90 -7.98 -3.70
N THR A 77 10.19 -6.72 -3.35
CA THR A 77 9.18 -5.64 -3.44
C THR A 77 8.78 -5.36 -4.90
N TRP A 78 9.75 -5.39 -5.83
CA TRP A 78 9.45 -5.23 -7.26
C TRP A 78 8.71 -6.44 -7.84
N GLU A 79 9.11 -7.66 -7.47
CA GLU A 79 8.46 -8.89 -7.91
C GLU A 79 6.98 -8.93 -7.47
N VAL A 80 6.71 -8.64 -6.20
CA VAL A 80 5.34 -8.55 -5.67
C VAL A 80 4.53 -7.45 -6.38
N ARG A 81 5.12 -6.29 -6.62
CA ARG A 81 4.47 -5.18 -7.33
C ARG A 81 4.05 -5.57 -8.74
N LEU A 82 4.92 -6.23 -9.49
CA LEU A 82 4.62 -6.69 -10.83
C LEU A 82 3.49 -7.73 -10.83
N LYS A 83 3.46 -8.64 -9.87
CA LYS A 83 2.38 -9.63 -9.73
C LYS A 83 1.04 -8.97 -9.37
N ALA A 84 1.04 -8.02 -8.43
CA ALA A 84 -0.16 -7.31 -8.01
C ALA A 84 -0.77 -6.41 -9.10
N LYS A 85 -0.03 -6.11 -10.19
CA LYS A 85 -0.52 -5.31 -11.30
C LYS A 85 -1.82 -5.85 -11.89
N SER A 86 -1.97 -7.16 -12.01
CA SER A 86 -3.16 -7.80 -12.57
C SER A 86 -4.45 -7.45 -11.83
N VAL A 87 -4.39 -7.25 -10.51
CA VAL A 87 -5.54 -6.80 -9.70
C VAL A 87 -5.95 -5.39 -10.11
N PHE A 88 -5.00 -4.46 -10.20
CA PHE A 88 -5.27 -3.08 -10.58
C PHE A 88 -5.69 -2.95 -12.05
N GLN A 89 -5.12 -3.77 -12.95
CA GLN A 89 -5.58 -3.85 -14.35
C GLN A 89 -7.07 -4.24 -14.42
N THR A 90 -7.48 -5.20 -13.62
CA THR A 90 -8.89 -5.62 -13.53
C THR A 90 -9.77 -4.46 -13.02
N ILE A 91 -9.35 -3.78 -11.96
CA ILE A 91 -10.12 -2.68 -11.37
C ILE A 91 -10.25 -1.51 -12.35
N TRP A 92 -9.13 -1.05 -12.92
CA TRP A 92 -9.06 0.13 -13.77
C TRP A 92 -9.37 -0.13 -15.25
N GLN A 93 -9.51 -1.38 -15.65
CA GLN A 93 -9.72 -1.82 -17.06
C GLN A 93 -8.67 -1.24 -18.01
N THR A 94 -7.42 -1.15 -17.57
CA THR A 94 -6.27 -0.75 -18.37
C THR A 94 -4.99 -1.39 -17.84
N ASP A 95 -4.05 -1.68 -18.72
CA ASP A 95 -2.70 -2.13 -18.38
C ASP A 95 -1.70 -0.96 -18.26
N LYS A 96 -2.15 0.27 -18.62
CA LYS A 96 -1.36 1.50 -18.58
C LYS A 96 -1.44 2.14 -17.19
N LEU A 97 -0.67 1.59 -16.26
CA LEU A 97 -0.68 1.94 -14.85
C LEU A 97 0.66 2.52 -14.40
N LEU A 98 0.62 3.45 -13.47
CA LEU A 98 1.76 3.84 -12.67
C LEU A 98 1.64 3.24 -11.27
N SER A 99 2.77 2.83 -10.69
CA SER A 99 2.83 2.27 -9.34
C SER A 99 3.53 3.22 -8.37
N SER A 100 3.10 3.23 -7.11
CA SER A 100 3.91 3.80 -6.03
C SER A 100 5.21 3.01 -5.84
N VAL A 101 6.23 3.65 -5.27
CA VAL A 101 7.43 3.01 -4.74
C VAL A 101 7.44 3.23 -3.24
N ASP A 102 6.47 2.61 -2.58
CA ASP A 102 6.19 2.79 -1.17
C ASP A 102 6.91 1.74 -0.29
N GLY A 103 6.62 1.77 1.02
CA GLY A 103 7.19 0.93 2.04
C GLY A 103 6.71 -0.51 2.04
N ILE A 104 7.20 -1.23 3.02
CA ILE A 104 6.80 -2.59 3.36
C ILE A 104 6.43 -2.62 4.84
N ALA A 105 5.76 -3.68 5.29
CA ALA A 105 5.58 -3.92 6.70
C ALA A 105 6.17 -5.27 7.08
N ILE A 106 7.15 -5.25 7.98
CA ILE A 106 7.75 -6.44 8.56
C ILE A 106 7.77 -6.26 10.07
N ALA A 107 7.30 -7.27 10.80
CA ALA A 107 7.40 -7.28 12.24
C ALA A 107 7.57 -8.70 12.77
N GLU A 108 8.42 -8.82 13.78
CA GLU A 108 8.55 -10.05 14.55
C GLU A 108 7.32 -10.31 15.42
N PRO A 109 7.09 -11.58 15.79
CA PRO A 109 6.11 -11.92 16.80
C PRO A 109 6.43 -11.23 18.14
N PRO A 110 5.44 -10.59 18.81
CA PRO A 110 5.66 -9.99 20.13
C PRO A 110 6.14 -10.98 21.19
N GLU A 111 5.88 -12.26 21.00
CA GLU A 111 6.34 -13.35 21.85
C GLU A 111 7.87 -13.43 21.96
N LYS A 112 8.60 -12.86 20.99
CA LYS A 112 10.07 -12.69 21.03
C LYS A 112 10.53 -11.45 21.81
N LYS A 113 9.59 -10.70 22.40
CA LYS A 113 9.83 -9.46 23.18
C LYS A 113 10.43 -8.28 22.42
N SER A 114 10.56 -8.37 21.10
CA SER A 114 11.02 -7.27 20.24
C SER A 114 9.91 -6.27 19.92
N GLN A 115 8.65 -6.66 20.12
CA GLN A 115 7.45 -5.88 19.82
C GLN A 115 6.46 -5.96 21.00
N GLU A 116 5.47 -5.08 20.98
CA GLU A 116 4.41 -5.06 21.99
C GLU A 116 3.14 -5.73 21.47
N PHE A 117 2.41 -6.38 22.38
CA PHE A 117 1.07 -6.88 22.11
C PHE A 117 0.05 -5.74 21.94
N HIS A 118 -1.11 -6.11 21.43
CA HIS A 118 -2.24 -5.20 21.35
C HIS A 118 -2.72 -4.80 22.74
N THR A 119 -2.88 -3.49 22.95
CA THR A 119 -3.48 -2.96 24.16
C THR A 119 -4.92 -2.54 23.85
N PRO A 120 -5.92 -2.96 24.65
CA PRO A 120 -7.31 -2.57 24.45
C PRO A 120 -7.47 -1.05 24.34
N ASN A 121 -8.38 -0.61 23.49
CA ASN A 121 -8.68 0.81 23.22
C ASN A 121 -7.52 1.63 22.59
N THR A 122 -6.44 1.00 22.16
CA THR A 122 -5.44 1.66 21.36
C THR A 122 -5.81 1.62 19.88
N ASN A 123 -5.66 2.74 19.22
CA ASN A 123 -5.78 2.84 17.77
C ASN A 123 -4.84 3.94 17.26
N TRP A 124 -4.59 3.91 15.97
CA TRP A 124 -3.93 4.96 15.22
C TRP A 124 -4.65 5.17 13.88
N PHE A 125 -5.98 5.12 13.93
CA PHE A 125 -6.81 5.35 12.77
C PHE A 125 -6.42 6.63 12.05
N HIS A 126 -6.33 6.54 10.74
CA HIS A 126 -5.96 7.66 9.88
C HIS A 126 -6.66 7.60 8.53
N LEU A 127 -6.64 8.72 7.85
CA LEU A 127 -6.96 8.87 6.44
C LEU A 127 -5.68 9.17 5.69
N ASP A 128 -5.38 8.40 4.68
CA ASP A 128 -4.25 8.67 3.77
C ASP A 128 -4.57 9.69 2.69
N GLN A 129 -5.83 10.01 2.52
CA GLN A 129 -6.28 11.06 1.63
C GLN A 129 -6.51 12.35 2.44
N SER A 130 -5.76 13.41 2.10
CA SER A 130 -5.87 14.71 2.77
C SER A 130 -7.04 15.53 2.25
N ALA A 131 -7.48 16.53 3.02
CA ALA A 131 -8.65 17.37 2.73
C ALA A 131 -8.61 18.08 1.35
N MET A 132 -7.41 18.37 0.81
CA MET A 132 -7.28 18.98 -0.51
C MET A 132 -7.66 18.07 -1.68
N ARG A 133 -7.80 16.77 -1.45
CA ARG A 133 -8.20 15.80 -2.49
C ARG A 133 -9.71 15.65 -2.47
N VAL A 134 -10.38 16.17 -3.49
CA VAL A 134 -11.86 16.16 -3.57
C VAL A 134 -12.34 14.85 -4.18
N GLY A 135 -13.24 14.17 -3.49
CA GLY A 135 -13.83 12.94 -3.96
C GLY A 135 -12.85 11.75 -3.95
N PHE A 136 -13.06 10.84 -4.86
CA PHE A 136 -12.28 9.61 -4.95
C PHE A 136 -11.01 9.80 -5.78
N HIS A 137 -9.85 9.43 -5.23
CA HIS A 137 -8.53 9.56 -5.88
C HIS A 137 -7.88 8.23 -6.27
N GLY A 138 -8.35 7.11 -5.74
CA GLY A 138 -7.81 5.81 -6.09
C GLY A 138 -7.94 4.77 -4.99
N TYR A 139 -7.45 3.59 -5.31
CA TYR A 139 -7.35 2.46 -4.39
C TYR A 139 -5.91 2.25 -3.96
N GLN A 140 -5.74 1.92 -2.70
CA GLN A 140 -4.51 1.43 -2.14
C GLN A 140 -4.56 -0.09 -2.00
N GLY A 141 -3.41 -0.74 -1.81
CA GLY A 141 -3.37 -2.17 -1.62
C GLY A 141 -2.19 -2.64 -0.79
N ALA A 142 -2.36 -3.82 -0.21
CA ALA A 142 -1.34 -4.50 0.55
C ALA A 142 -1.38 -6.00 0.26
N VAL A 143 -0.26 -6.55 -0.22
CA VAL A 143 -0.09 -7.98 -0.49
C VAL A 143 0.52 -8.63 0.74
N TYR A 144 -0.12 -9.67 1.24
CA TYR A 144 0.28 -10.40 2.44
C TYR A 144 1.07 -11.64 2.04
N LEU A 145 2.36 -11.65 2.33
CA LEU A 145 3.22 -12.81 2.08
C LEU A 145 3.06 -13.87 3.17
N GLU A 146 2.64 -13.48 4.35
CA GLU A 146 2.24 -14.36 5.43
C GLU A 146 0.79 -14.07 5.80
N GLU A 147 0.03 -15.09 6.19
CA GLU A 147 -1.36 -14.93 6.61
C GLU A 147 -1.47 -13.97 7.81
N ALA A 148 -2.52 -13.18 7.83
CA ALA A 148 -2.93 -12.40 9.00
C ALA A 148 -4.33 -12.80 9.42
N SER A 149 -4.45 -13.45 10.58
CA SER A 149 -5.74 -13.69 11.24
C SER A 149 -6.17 -12.49 12.07
N GLU A 150 -7.37 -12.51 12.63
CA GLU A 150 -7.87 -11.40 13.47
C GLU A 150 -7.01 -11.13 14.72
N ASN A 151 -6.29 -12.16 15.20
CA ASN A 151 -5.46 -12.05 16.40
C ASN A 151 -3.97 -11.77 16.10
N ASP A 152 -3.60 -11.69 14.83
CA ASP A 152 -2.26 -11.36 14.35
C ASP A 152 -2.10 -9.84 14.14
N TYR A 153 -1.02 -9.42 13.46
CA TYR A 153 -0.93 -8.08 12.89
C TYR A 153 -2.00 -7.92 11.82
N CYS A 154 -3.17 -7.45 12.20
CA CYS A 154 -4.33 -7.44 11.34
C CYS A 154 -4.70 -6.03 10.88
N PHE A 155 -4.98 -5.86 9.59
CA PHE A 155 -5.56 -4.63 9.04
C PHE A 155 -6.91 -4.37 9.70
N ARG A 156 -7.17 -3.11 10.14
CA ARG A 156 -8.41 -2.73 10.77
C ARG A 156 -8.96 -1.47 10.13
N VAL A 157 -10.26 -1.42 9.94
CA VAL A 157 -10.96 -0.36 9.20
C VAL A 157 -12.17 0.15 9.96
N LEU A 158 -12.61 1.36 9.68
CA LEU A 158 -13.96 1.83 10.00
C LEU A 158 -14.84 1.62 8.77
N VAL A 159 -15.62 0.54 8.79
CA VAL A 159 -16.50 0.17 7.65
C VAL A 159 -17.48 1.31 7.35
N GLY A 160 -17.59 1.68 6.07
CA GLY A 160 -18.48 2.75 5.61
C GLY A 160 -17.89 4.16 5.63
N SER A 161 -16.71 4.35 6.22
CA SER A 161 -16.08 5.67 6.35
C SER A 161 -15.80 6.40 5.03
N PRO A 162 -15.52 5.74 3.88
CA PRO A 162 -15.36 6.45 2.61
C PRO A 162 -16.57 7.32 2.20
N LYS A 163 -17.78 6.90 2.58
CA LYS A 163 -19.02 7.63 2.25
C LYS A 163 -19.20 8.92 3.04
N LEU A 164 -18.44 9.08 4.11
CA LEU A 164 -18.48 10.24 5.01
C LEU A 164 -17.28 11.17 4.84
N TYR A 165 -16.42 10.91 3.85
CA TYR A 165 -15.15 11.62 3.68
C TYR A 165 -15.33 13.13 3.55
N GLU A 166 -16.21 13.60 2.66
CA GLU A 166 -16.51 15.02 2.48
C GLU A 166 -17.14 15.60 3.75
N SER A 167 -18.18 14.97 4.27
CA SER A 167 -18.85 15.42 5.50
C SER A 167 -17.94 15.44 6.72
N PHE A 168 -16.92 14.58 6.74
CA PHE A 168 -15.91 14.60 7.78
C PHE A 168 -15.05 15.86 7.72
N TYR A 169 -14.57 16.24 6.53
CA TYR A 169 -13.72 17.41 6.35
C TYR A 169 -14.49 18.74 6.31
N ASP A 170 -15.80 18.72 6.10
CA ASP A 170 -16.69 19.90 6.14
C ASP A 170 -17.00 20.36 7.57
N ARG A 171 -16.47 19.70 8.60
CA ARG A 171 -16.68 20.07 10.02
C ARG A 171 -15.79 21.22 10.42
N ASP A 172 -16.38 22.27 10.98
CA ASP A 172 -15.66 23.48 11.43
C ASP A 172 -14.60 23.17 12.51
N GLU A 173 -14.89 22.23 13.42
CA GLU A 173 -14.04 21.90 14.55
C GLU A 173 -12.70 21.23 14.17
N ILE A 174 -12.56 20.75 12.93
CA ILE A 174 -11.30 20.11 12.47
C ILE A 174 -10.57 20.91 11.38
N GLU A 175 -11.00 22.15 11.09
CA GLU A 175 -10.43 22.94 9.98
C GLU A 175 -8.90 23.08 10.07
N ALA A 176 -8.37 23.30 11.27
CA ALA A 176 -6.93 23.46 11.47
C ALA A 176 -6.16 22.16 11.20
N GLU A 177 -6.66 21.03 11.67
CA GLU A 177 -6.11 19.70 11.44
C GLU A 177 -6.26 19.25 9.98
N ALA A 178 -7.38 19.62 9.36
CA ALA A 178 -7.62 19.38 7.93
C ALA A 178 -6.59 20.14 7.06
N LYS A 179 -6.33 21.41 7.35
CA LYS A 179 -5.26 22.19 6.69
C LYS A 179 -3.89 21.56 6.90
N LYS A 180 -3.57 21.13 8.11
CA LYS A 180 -2.31 20.44 8.42
C LYS A 180 -2.19 19.10 7.68
N SER A 181 -3.28 18.38 7.46
CA SER A 181 -3.29 17.13 6.69
C SER A 181 -2.82 17.33 5.25
N ASN A 182 -3.05 18.50 4.65
CA ASN A 182 -2.60 18.84 3.31
C ASN A 182 -1.07 18.89 3.19
N GLU A 183 -0.40 19.34 4.25
CA GLU A 183 1.07 19.38 4.33
C GLU A 183 1.67 17.99 4.63
N LEU A 184 1.01 17.22 5.50
CA LEU A 184 1.46 15.89 5.94
C LEU A 184 1.12 14.80 4.95
N GLY A 185 0.08 14.99 4.12
CA GLY A 185 -0.44 13.99 3.18
C GLY A 185 -1.32 12.93 3.85
N HIS A 186 -1.65 13.07 5.14
CA HIS A 186 -2.54 12.17 5.89
C HIS A 186 -3.18 12.91 7.06
N TYR A 187 -4.30 12.38 7.57
CA TYR A 187 -5.00 12.88 8.75
C TYR A 187 -5.05 11.79 9.84
N MET A 188 -4.52 12.10 11.02
CA MET A 188 -4.60 11.20 12.19
C MET A 188 -5.86 11.49 12.98
N LEU A 189 -6.73 10.49 13.16
CA LEU A 189 -7.99 10.65 13.88
C LEU A 189 -7.75 10.76 15.39
N SER A 190 -8.39 11.77 16.01
CA SER A 190 -8.58 11.84 17.45
C SER A 190 -9.67 10.87 17.92
N ASN A 191 -9.76 10.65 19.23
CA ASN A 191 -10.86 9.84 19.79
C ASN A 191 -12.25 10.46 19.50
N ASN A 192 -12.33 11.79 19.42
CA ASN A 192 -13.56 12.48 19.06
C ASN A 192 -13.95 12.22 17.60
N ASP A 193 -12.99 12.17 16.69
CA ASP A 193 -13.23 11.84 15.29
C ASP A 193 -13.70 10.40 15.14
N VAL A 194 -13.10 9.47 15.85
CA VAL A 194 -13.57 8.07 15.87
C VAL A 194 -14.99 7.97 16.42
N ALA A 195 -15.30 8.70 17.50
CA ALA A 195 -16.66 8.76 18.05
C ALA A 195 -17.65 9.36 17.05
N TRP A 196 -17.25 10.40 16.30
CA TRP A 196 -18.08 10.97 15.24
C TRP A 196 -18.41 9.93 14.15
N TYR A 197 -17.42 9.19 13.66
CA TYR A 197 -17.66 8.09 12.69
C TYR A 197 -18.61 7.02 13.25
N HIS A 198 -18.48 6.65 14.52
CA HIS A 198 -19.40 5.71 15.17
C HIS A 198 -20.84 6.23 15.22
N GLN A 199 -21.04 7.52 15.55
CA GLN A 199 -22.35 8.16 15.57
C GLN A 199 -23.02 8.18 14.19
N HIS A 200 -22.21 8.16 13.11
CA HIS A 200 -22.67 8.10 11.72
C HIS A 200 -22.73 6.67 11.14
N GLY A 201 -22.68 5.65 12.02
CA GLY A 201 -22.92 4.25 11.64
C GLY A 201 -21.68 3.48 11.18
N CYS A 202 -20.50 4.09 11.21
CA CYS A 202 -19.25 3.35 10.97
C CYS A 202 -18.86 2.52 12.18
N TYR A 203 -18.28 1.36 11.94
CA TYR A 203 -17.84 0.47 13.01
C TYR A 203 -16.47 -0.15 12.69
N PRO A 204 -15.65 -0.43 13.72
CA PRO A 204 -14.35 -1.03 13.52
C PRO A 204 -14.49 -2.50 13.11
N ARG A 205 -13.68 -2.93 12.17
CA ARG A 205 -13.58 -4.31 11.73
C ARG A 205 -12.14 -4.69 11.44
N LYS A 206 -11.68 -5.79 12.01
CA LYS A 206 -10.46 -6.47 11.63
C LYS A 206 -10.69 -7.22 10.32
N VAL A 207 -9.70 -7.20 9.44
CA VAL A 207 -9.77 -7.76 8.09
C VAL A 207 -8.67 -8.81 7.92
N PRO A 208 -8.96 -10.09 8.20
CA PRO A 208 -8.03 -11.17 7.93
C PRO A 208 -7.71 -11.26 6.44
N VAL A 209 -6.44 -11.54 6.14
CA VAL A 209 -5.97 -11.72 4.76
C VAL A 209 -5.18 -13.02 4.68
N PRO A 210 -5.51 -13.93 3.75
CA PRO A 210 -4.79 -15.17 3.57
C PRO A 210 -3.38 -14.93 3.02
N LYS A 211 -2.47 -15.89 3.24
CA LYS A 211 -1.14 -15.89 2.61
C LYS A 211 -1.27 -15.84 1.09
N GLY A 212 -0.52 -14.94 0.46
CA GLY A 212 -0.62 -14.67 -0.98
C GLY A 212 -1.81 -13.82 -1.39
N GLY A 213 -2.68 -13.47 -0.44
CA GLY A 213 -3.82 -12.58 -0.69
C GLY A 213 -3.42 -11.11 -0.67
N MET A 214 -4.33 -10.28 -1.15
CA MET A 214 -4.20 -8.82 -1.16
C MET A 214 -5.47 -8.18 -0.61
N VAL A 215 -5.34 -7.21 0.27
CA VAL A 215 -6.42 -6.29 0.59
C VAL A 215 -6.26 -5.03 -0.27
N VAL A 216 -7.36 -4.62 -0.91
CA VAL A 216 -7.47 -3.35 -1.65
C VAL A 216 -8.50 -2.49 -0.93
N TRP A 217 -8.24 -1.20 -0.79
CA TRP A 217 -9.17 -0.28 -0.13
C TRP A 217 -9.25 1.09 -0.81
N ASP A 218 -10.37 1.75 -0.63
CA ASP A 218 -10.59 3.14 -1.04
C ASP A 218 -9.65 4.06 -0.24
N ALA A 219 -8.95 4.96 -0.89
CA ALA A 219 -8.01 5.87 -0.22
C ALA A 219 -8.66 6.79 0.83
N ARG A 220 -9.99 6.90 0.83
CA ARG A 220 -10.81 7.62 1.82
C ARG A 220 -11.21 6.74 3.01
N LEU A 221 -10.83 5.46 3.04
CA LEU A 221 -11.15 4.55 4.13
C LEU A 221 -10.32 4.90 5.36
N VAL A 222 -10.98 5.12 6.49
CA VAL A 222 -10.32 5.22 7.79
C VAL A 222 -9.80 3.84 8.18
N HIS A 223 -8.49 3.73 8.40
CA HIS A 223 -7.87 2.45 8.68
C HIS A 223 -6.66 2.57 9.61
N ASP A 224 -6.26 1.46 10.15
CA ASP A 224 -5.00 1.24 10.85
C ASP A 224 -4.59 -0.24 10.78
N ASN A 225 -3.60 -0.63 11.57
CA ASN A 225 -3.21 -2.02 11.76
C ASN A 225 -3.10 -2.32 13.26
N CYS A 226 -3.79 -3.38 13.69
CA CYS A 226 -3.67 -3.88 15.06
C CYS A 226 -2.35 -4.59 15.28
N ARG A 227 -1.86 -4.55 16.53
CA ARG A 227 -0.82 -5.47 17.01
C ARG A 227 -1.44 -6.84 17.33
N PRO A 228 -0.64 -7.91 17.39
CA PRO A 228 -1.13 -9.22 17.81
C PRO A 228 -1.70 -9.23 19.22
N GLU A 229 -2.70 -10.05 19.41
CA GLU A 229 -3.29 -10.28 20.74
C GLU A 229 -2.45 -11.26 21.55
N GLU A 230 -2.32 -11.01 22.86
CA GLU A 230 -1.65 -11.94 23.76
C GLU A 230 -2.42 -13.26 23.83
N GLY A 231 -1.70 -14.38 23.78
CA GLY A 231 -2.30 -15.71 23.80
C GLY A 231 -2.84 -16.21 22.45
N ARG A 232 -2.57 -15.50 21.34
CA ARG A 232 -2.96 -15.96 20.00
C ARG A 232 -2.42 -17.36 19.67
N PRO A 233 -3.09 -18.13 18.79
CA PRO A 233 -2.65 -19.49 18.45
C PRO A 233 -1.34 -19.52 17.66
N ASN A 234 -1.06 -18.50 16.83
CA ASN A 234 0.08 -18.47 15.90
C ASN A 234 1.24 -17.61 16.44
N LYS A 235 1.84 -18.04 17.57
CA LYS A 235 2.85 -17.28 18.32
C LYS A 235 4.12 -16.96 17.54
N ASP A 236 4.49 -17.79 16.56
CA ASP A 236 5.70 -17.61 15.77
C ASP A 236 5.46 -16.88 14.45
N ARG A 237 4.22 -16.48 14.17
CA ARG A 237 3.84 -15.85 12.92
C ARG A 237 4.34 -14.41 12.85
N TRP A 238 5.21 -14.15 11.86
CA TRP A 238 5.69 -12.84 11.51
C TRP A 238 4.67 -12.07 10.67
N ARG A 239 4.84 -10.78 10.57
CA ARG A 239 4.20 -9.96 9.56
C ARG A 239 5.15 -9.74 8.39
N PHE A 240 4.69 -10.04 7.15
CA PHE A 240 5.35 -9.67 5.90
C PHE A 240 4.30 -9.16 4.93
N VAL A 241 4.34 -7.86 4.65
CA VAL A 241 3.36 -7.18 3.79
C VAL A 241 4.07 -6.20 2.87
N VAL A 242 3.65 -6.17 1.60
CA VAL A 242 4.14 -5.22 0.60
C VAL A 242 3.02 -4.28 0.21
N PHE A 243 3.22 -2.97 0.40
CA PHE A 243 2.25 -1.97 -0.03
C PHE A 243 2.37 -1.69 -1.52
N VAL A 244 1.25 -1.73 -2.23
CA VAL A 244 1.17 -1.51 -3.67
C VAL A 244 -0.03 -0.63 -3.99
N CYS A 245 0.22 0.51 -4.59
CA CYS A 245 -0.84 1.35 -5.14
C CYS A 245 -0.58 1.56 -6.61
N MET A 246 -1.62 1.40 -7.44
CA MET A 246 -1.55 1.68 -8.86
C MET A 246 -2.78 2.45 -9.33
N THR A 247 -2.53 3.45 -10.17
CA THR A 247 -3.56 4.27 -10.79
C THR A 247 -3.26 4.46 -12.27
N PRO A 248 -4.27 4.82 -13.10
CA PRO A 248 -4.09 5.05 -14.52
C PRO A 248 -2.96 6.04 -14.82
N ALA A 249 -2.09 5.67 -15.74
CA ALA A 249 -0.93 6.49 -16.13
C ALA A 249 -1.33 7.81 -16.77
N ARG A 250 -2.49 7.84 -17.45
CA ARG A 250 -3.03 9.06 -18.09
C ARG A 250 -3.30 10.21 -17.10
N TRP A 251 -3.47 9.90 -15.80
CA TRP A 251 -3.68 10.94 -14.78
C TRP A 251 -2.41 11.69 -14.39
N ALA A 252 -1.23 11.15 -14.74
CA ALA A 252 0.03 11.75 -14.33
C ALA A 252 0.30 13.04 -15.09
N ARG A 253 0.64 14.08 -14.35
CA ARG A 253 1.11 15.34 -14.90
C ARG A 253 2.61 15.27 -15.16
N LYS A 254 3.12 16.12 -16.01
CA LYS A 254 4.55 16.18 -16.36
C LYS A 254 5.46 16.25 -15.12
N LYS A 255 5.07 17.04 -14.11
CA LYS A 255 5.81 17.16 -12.85
C LYS A 255 5.84 15.86 -12.05
N ASP A 256 4.75 15.08 -12.07
CA ASP A 256 4.64 13.82 -11.34
C ASP A 256 5.53 12.76 -12.00
N LEU A 257 5.54 12.68 -13.33
CA LEU A 257 6.45 11.79 -14.08
C LEU A 257 7.92 12.14 -13.82
N GLN A 258 8.25 13.43 -13.71
CA GLN A 258 9.61 13.85 -13.35
C GLN A 258 10.02 13.34 -11.96
N LEU A 259 9.15 13.46 -10.95
CA LEU A 259 9.40 12.95 -9.61
C LEU A 259 9.53 11.42 -9.59
N LYS A 260 8.75 10.71 -10.41
CA LYS A 260 8.86 9.25 -10.54
C LYS A 260 10.20 8.83 -11.14
N ARG A 261 10.65 9.50 -12.21
CA ARG A 261 11.98 9.26 -12.80
C ARG A 261 13.08 9.50 -11.78
N GLU A 262 13.00 10.61 -11.05
CA GLU A 262 13.94 10.91 -9.97
C GLU A 262 13.95 9.82 -8.88
N ALA A 263 12.76 9.33 -8.46
CA ALA A 263 12.65 8.26 -7.50
C ALA A 263 13.34 6.97 -7.97
N TYR A 264 13.12 6.61 -9.21
CA TYR A 264 13.73 5.42 -9.82
C TYR A 264 15.26 5.54 -9.95
N GLU A 265 15.75 6.65 -10.52
CA GLU A 265 17.18 6.87 -10.78
C GLU A 265 18.00 7.02 -9.50
N LYS A 266 17.44 7.68 -8.48
CA LYS A 266 18.11 7.94 -7.19
C LYS A 266 17.74 6.92 -6.11
N LEU A 267 17.00 5.86 -6.44
CA LEU A 267 16.52 4.85 -5.50
C LEU A 267 15.74 5.48 -4.32
N MET A 268 14.96 6.52 -4.60
CA MET A 268 14.12 7.16 -3.59
C MET A 268 12.76 6.49 -3.53
N MET A 269 12.17 6.47 -2.35
CA MET A 269 10.81 6.01 -2.16
C MET A 269 9.82 7.15 -2.38
N THR A 270 8.60 6.81 -2.81
CA THR A 270 7.50 7.75 -2.98
C THR A 270 6.46 7.59 -1.87
N SER A 271 5.53 8.56 -1.78
CA SER A 271 4.25 8.33 -1.12
C SER A 271 3.47 7.21 -1.82
N HIS A 272 2.36 6.79 -1.21
CA HIS A 272 1.45 5.79 -1.81
C HIS A 272 0.72 6.29 -3.08
N TRP A 273 0.80 7.58 -3.41
CA TRP A 273 0.17 8.15 -4.61
C TRP A 273 0.99 7.84 -5.88
N PRO A 274 0.43 7.08 -6.87
CA PRO A 274 1.21 6.62 -8.02
C PRO A 274 1.33 7.61 -9.15
N SER A 275 0.29 8.43 -9.44
CA SER A 275 0.21 9.26 -10.65
C SER A 275 0.02 10.76 -10.40
N GLN A 276 -0.58 11.17 -9.28
CA GLN A 276 -0.80 12.58 -8.95
C GLN A 276 -0.51 12.90 -7.49
N GLY A 277 0.12 14.04 -7.23
CA GLY A 277 0.48 14.48 -5.88
C GLY A 277 1.53 13.57 -5.24
N ILE A 278 2.49 13.15 -6.04
CA ILE A 278 3.59 12.31 -5.62
C ILE A 278 4.52 13.12 -4.72
N ALA A 279 4.86 12.55 -3.57
CA ALA A 279 5.89 13.09 -2.69
C ALA A 279 7.06 12.11 -2.59
N LEU A 280 8.27 12.62 -2.76
CA LEU A 280 9.49 11.84 -2.51
C LEU A 280 9.76 11.78 -1.01
N LYS A 281 9.98 10.58 -0.48
CA LYS A 281 10.36 10.42 0.92
C LYS A 281 11.80 10.89 1.09
N LYS A 282 11.96 12.02 1.79
CA LYS A 282 13.27 12.54 2.13
C LYS A 282 13.92 11.65 3.19
N LYS A 283 15.25 11.52 3.13
CA LYS A 283 16.04 10.78 4.12
C LYS A 283 15.82 11.38 5.53
N ARG A 284 14.99 10.74 6.35
CA ARG A 284 14.77 11.18 7.74
C ARG A 284 15.90 10.76 8.68
N LEU A 285 16.62 9.68 8.35
CA LEU A 285 17.63 9.05 9.20
C LEU A 285 18.85 8.66 8.34
N ALA A 286 19.43 9.64 7.65
CA ALA A 286 20.49 9.39 6.65
C ALA A 286 21.67 8.58 7.22
N HIS A 287 22.00 8.71 8.50
CA HIS A 287 23.10 8.04 9.17
C HIS A 287 22.79 6.55 9.50
N LEU A 288 21.50 6.18 9.66
CA LEU A 288 21.09 4.78 9.90
C LEU A 288 20.84 4.00 8.61
N GLU A 289 20.58 4.72 7.51
CA GLU A 289 20.23 4.10 6.24
C GLU A 289 21.41 3.62 5.41
N GLU A 290 22.63 4.09 5.69
CA GLU A 290 23.76 3.88 4.77
C GLU A 290 24.24 2.45 4.71
N GLU A 291 24.17 1.69 5.80
CA GLU A 291 24.75 0.34 5.89
C GLU A 291 23.84 -0.76 5.32
N HIS A 292 22.50 -0.59 5.34
CA HIS A 292 21.54 -1.66 5.00
C HIS A 292 20.70 -1.37 3.77
N ARG A 293 20.99 -0.28 3.05
CA ARG A 293 20.29 0.11 1.83
C ARG A 293 20.84 -0.57 0.60
N ILE A 294 19.99 -0.85 -0.36
CA ILE A 294 20.47 -1.23 -1.68
C ILE A 294 21.11 -0.04 -2.39
N GLU A 295 22.16 -0.30 -3.17
CA GLU A 295 22.89 0.74 -3.92
C GLU A 295 22.58 0.75 -5.41
N LYS A 296 21.95 -0.32 -5.90
CA LYS A 296 21.56 -0.47 -7.31
C LYS A 296 20.21 -1.16 -7.45
N LEU A 297 19.49 -0.82 -8.50
CA LEU A 297 18.25 -1.50 -8.86
C LEU A 297 18.50 -2.98 -9.14
N PRO A 298 17.63 -3.87 -8.62
CA PRO A 298 17.67 -5.29 -8.96
C PRO A 298 17.31 -5.49 -10.45
N GLY A 299 17.64 -6.68 -10.96
CA GLY A 299 17.40 -7.04 -12.38
C GLY A 299 15.93 -6.86 -12.79
N VAL A 300 15.02 -7.33 -11.95
CA VAL A 300 13.57 -7.26 -12.18
C VAL A 300 13.06 -5.83 -12.35
N ALA A 301 13.60 -4.88 -11.59
CA ALA A 301 13.23 -3.46 -11.68
C ALA A 301 13.65 -2.79 -13.00
N ARG A 302 14.55 -3.40 -13.76
CA ARG A 302 15.03 -2.89 -15.06
C ARG A 302 14.26 -3.44 -16.25
N SER A 303 13.28 -4.31 -16.04
CA SER A 303 12.41 -4.79 -17.09
C SER A 303 11.60 -3.64 -17.73
N HIS A 304 11.18 -3.79 -18.96
CA HIS A 304 10.32 -2.83 -19.65
C HIS A 304 9.05 -2.52 -18.83
N GLU A 305 8.39 -3.55 -18.33
CA GLU A 305 7.17 -3.40 -17.52
C GLU A 305 7.42 -2.64 -16.22
N ALA A 306 8.52 -2.92 -15.51
CA ALA A 306 8.88 -2.19 -14.29
C ALA A 306 9.16 -0.71 -14.57
N LYS A 307 9.79 -0.38 -15.70
CA LYS A 307 10.06 1.00 -16.10
C LYS A 307 8.80 1.76 -16.51
N LEU A 308 7.85 1.12 -17.16
CA LEU A 308 6.52 1.66 -17.43
C LEU A 308 5.79 1.99 -16.12
N LEU A 309 5.72 1.04 -15.18
CA LEU A 309 5.13 1.25 -13.85
C LEU A 309 5.83 2.36 -13.04
N ALA A 310 7.14 2.47 -13.19
CA ALA A 310 7.93 3.53 -12.55
C ALA A 310 7.80 4.89 -13.25
N GLY A 311 7.17 4.99 -14.41
CA GLY A 311 7.06 6.22 -15.20
C GLY A 311 8.39 6.68 -15.81
N VAL A 312 9.35 5.76 -15.97
CA VAL A 312 10.64 5.99 -16.65
C VAL A 312 10.47 5.87 -18.15
N GLU A 313 9.76 4.84 -18.58
CA GLU A 313 9.29 4.68 -19.96
C GLU A 313 7.81 5.13 -20.02
N GLU A 314 7.41 5.65 -21.18
CA GLU A 314 6.09 6.22 -21.39
C GLU A 314 5.18 5.19 -22.08
N TYR A 315 3.91 5.18 -21.69
CA TYR A 315 2.88 4.42 -22.40
C TYR A 315 2.50 5.14 -23.70
N ASP A 316 2.23 4.35 -24.74
CA ASP A 316 1.55 4.83 -25.93
C ASP A 316 0.03 4.86 -25.66
N PHE A 317 -0.54 6.06 -25.61
CA PHE A 317 -1.98 6.25 -25.38
C PHE A 317 -2.80 6.21 -26.67
N GLU A 318 -2.14 6.12 -27.84
CA GLU A 318 -2.75 6.08 -29.17
C GLU A 318 -2.78 4.66 -29.78
N ASP A 319 -2.34 3.64 -29.04
CA ASP A 319 -2.24 2.25 -29.49
C ASP A 319 -3.57 1.49 -29.61
N GLY A 320 -4.69 2.17 -29.38
CA GLY A 320 -6.05 1.61 -29.44
C GLY A 320 -6.47 0.76 -28.25
N ARG A 321 -5.59 0.55 -27.25
CA ARG A 321 -5.93 -0.14 -26.01
C ARG A 321 -6.53 0.83 -24.99
N PRO A 322 -7.34 0.33 -24.02
CA PRO A 322 -7.94 1.19 -23.02
C PRO A 322 -6.91 1.99 -22.22
N ASN A 323 -7.20 3.24 -21.95
CA ASN A 323 -6.36 4.15 -21.17
C ASN A 323 -6.85 4.33 -19.73
N GLY A 324 -7.86 3.57 -19.30
CA GLY A 324 -8.53 3.71 -18.03
C GLY A 324 -9.75 4.65 -18.09
N PRO A 325 -10.27 5.07 -16.93
CA PRO A 325 -11.48 5.89 -16.85
C PRO A 325 -11.27 7.28 -17.47
N ASP A 326 -12.35 7.87 -18.00
CA ASP A 326 -12.33 9.19 -18.65
C ASP A 326 -12.31 10.38 -17.69
N TRP A 327 -12.51 10.12 -16.38
CA TRP A 327 -12.42 11.14 -15.34
C TRP A 327 -11.00 11.18 -14.74
N GLU A 328 -10.66 12.30 -14.11
CA GLU A 328 -9.42 12.50 -13.36
C GLU A 328 -9.70 12.94 -11.92
N PRO A 329 -8.81 12.63 -10.96
CA PRO A 329 -8.90 13.10 -9.59
C PRO A 329 -8.95 14.62 -9.50
N GLN A 330 -9.81 15.15 -8.62
CA GLN A 330 -10.02 16.58 -8.44
C GLN A 330 -9.35 17.08 -7.16
N TRP A 331 -8.98 18.35 -7.17
CA TRP A 331 -8.28 19.01 -6.07
C TRP A 331 -9.01 20.29 -5.70
N SER A 332 -9.15 20.55 -4.39
CA SER A 332 -9.63 21.85 -3.93
C SER A 332 -8.57 22.92 -4.18
N GLU A 333 -9.03 24.11 -4.54
CA GLU A 333 -8.22 25.32 -4.49
C GLU A 333 -8.22 25.79 -3.02
N LEU A 334 -7.22 25.40 -2.25
CA LEU A 334 -6.99 25.89 -0.89
C LEU A 334 -5.77 26.79 -0.86
#